data_c6bdb35743ff4e62562551bdf89a92b3
#
_entry.id   c6bdb35743ff4e62562551bdf89a92b3
#
_cell.length_a   1.000
_cell.length_b   1.000
_cell.length_c   1.000
_cell.angle_alpha   90.00
_cell.angle_beta   90.00
_cell.angle_gamma   90.00
#
_symmetry.space_group_name_H-M   'P 1'
#
loop_
_entity.id
_entity.type
_entity.pdbx_description
1 polymer ?
#
loop_
_entity_poly.entity_id
_entity_poly.type
_entity_poly.pdbx_seq_one_letter_code
_entity_poly.pdbx_strand_id
1 'polypeptide(L)'
;CPSHELVNDATLKIDMKDDNLQFNFGRILLPLTHFHYDRFDTPDDERFGKQSANFLTNPQGDVDKATLSLDEGDVTFTRRAEILDPELLARLVGPYEAPSGFTFQVVLKEDGFLYLAVRGQPEEKLIPYKGVVFGIQRFSNMTFEFVVENGQVTALKQKDPSGEYVFIPR
;
A
#
# COMPACT_ATOMS: atom_id res chain seq x y z
N CYS A 1 26.48 7.46 -26.08
CA CYS A 1 25.90 8.10 -24.90
C CYS A 1 25.61 7.04 -23.85
N PRO A 2 26.17 7.12 -22.64
CA PRO A 2 25.77 6.23 -21.58
C PRO A 2 24.41 6.69 -21.03
N SER A 3 23.43 5.82 -21.10
CA SER A 3 22.15 5.94 -20.40
C SER A 3 22.43 6.01 -18.90
N HIS A 4 22.28 7.17 -18.31
CA HIS A 4 22.26 7.31 -16.86
C HIS A 4 20.91 6.77 -16.38
N GLU A 5 20.93 5.54 -15.89
CA GLU A 5 19.91 5.03 -14.98
C GLU A 5 20.00 5.85 -13.69
N LEU A 6 19.22 6.91 -13.60
CA LEU A 6 18.94 7.56 -12.32
C LEU A 6 18.05 6.62 -11.54
N VAL A 7 18.65 5.77 -10.71
CA VAL A 7 17.95 5.11 -9.61
C VAL A 7 17.59 6.23 -8.62
N ASN A 8 16.45 6.85 -8.85
CA ASN A 8 15.91 7.85 -7.94
C ASN A 8 15.25 7.13 -6.76
N ASP A 9 15.99 7.03 -5.66
CA ASP A 9 15.45 6.74 -4.34
C ASP A 9 14.72 7.99 -3.78
N ALA A 10 14.10 8.75 -4.68
CA ALA A 10 13.41 9.98 -4.35
C ALA A 10 12.03 9.66 -3.76
N THR A 11 11.82 10.07 -2.52
CA THR A 11 10.56 9.90 -1.82
C THR A 11 9.68 11.14 -2.02
N LEU A 12 8.50 10.93 -2.60
CA LEU A 12 7.42 11.91 -2.60
C LEU A 12 6.58 11.69 -1.35
N LYS A 13 6.35 12.75 -0.58
CA LYS A 13 5.46 12.72 0.58
C LYS A 13 4.26 13.64 0.33
N ILE A 14 3.07 13.11 0.52
CA ILE A 14 1.81 13.85 0.45
C ILE A 14 1.20 13.80 1.85
N ASP A 15 1.04 14.96 2.46
CA ASP A 15 0.51 15.12 3.81
C ASP A 15 -0.72 16.05 3.79
N MET A 16 -1.58 15.91 4.80
CA MET A 16 -2.64 16.88 5.08
C MET A 16 -2.13 17.87 6.13
N LYS A 17 -2.25 19.18 5.83
CA LYS A 17 -1.99 20.24 6.79
C LYS A 17 -3.05 21.33 6.64
N ASP A 18 -3.69 21.68 7.76
CA ASP A 18 -4.73 22.73 7.81
C ASP A 18 -5.83 22.53 6.73
N ASP A 19 -6.32 21.29 6.59
CA ASP A 19 -7.29 20.85 5.58
C ASP A 19 -6.84 20.94 4.10
N ASN A 20 -5.55 21.21 3.87
CA ASN A 20 -4.98 21.24 2.53
C ASN A 20 -3.95 20.11 2.34
N LEU A 21 -3.93 19.53 1.14
CA LEU A 21 -2.86 18.63 0.75
C LEU A 21 -1.57 19.42 0.57
N GLN A 22 -0.48 18.86 1.06
CA GLN A 22 0.87 19.38 0.84
C GLN A 22 1.72 18.36 0.11
N PHE A 23 2.43 18.85 -0.86
CA PHE A 23 3.42 18.16 -1.65
C PHE A 23 4.81 18.41 -1.05
N ASN A 24 5.52 17.35 -0.72
CA ASN A 24 6.88 17.42 -0.24
C ASN A 24 7.76 16.48 -1.08
N PHE A 25 8.65 17.07 -1.87
CA PHE A 25 9.59 16.34 -2.71
C PHE A 25 10.98 16.95 -2.58
N GLY A 26 11.88 16.25 -1.92
CA GLY A 26 13.21 16.75 -1.63
C GLY A 26 13.17 17.98 -0.71
N ARG A 27 13.47 19.16 -1.29
CA ARG A 27 13.42 20.46 -0.57
C ARG A 27 12.21 21.30 -0.95
N ILE A 28 11.35 20.76 -1.80
CA ILE A 28 10.16 21.46 -2.31
C ILE A 28 9.00 21.12 -1.41
N LEU A 29 8.42 22.12 -0.76
CA LEU A 29 7.20 21.98 0.05
C LEU A 29 6.19 22.99 -0.46
N LEU A 30 5.17 22.52 -1.16
CA LEU A 30 4.15 23.36 -1.77
C LEU A 30 2.75 22.82 -1.45
N PRO A 31 1.75 23.69 -1.27
CA PRO A 31 0.36 23.25 -1.17
C PRO A 31 -0.13 22.70 -2.51
N LEU A 32 -1.02 21.71 -2.44
CA LEU A 32 -1.72 21.16 -3.58
C LEU A 32 -3.17 21.66 -3.57
N THR A 33 -3.59 22.28 -4.64
CA THR A 33 -4.98 22.71 -4.85
C THR A 33 -5.65 21.79 -5.86
N HIS A 34 -6.83 21.31 -5.53
CA HIS A 34 -7.62 20.49 -6.45
C HIS A 34 -7.96 21.27 -7.70
N PHE A 35 -7.61 20.72 -8.86
CA PHE A 35 -7.89 21.33 -10.15
C PHE A 35 -9.10 20.69 -10.84
N HIS A 36 -9.02 19.37 -11.13
CA HIS A 36 -10.09 18.64 -11.82
C HIS A 36 -9.89 17.12 -11.66
N TYR A 37 -10.95 16.37 -11.35
CA TYR A 37 -10.89 14.93 -11.09
C TYR A 37 -9.79 14.59 -10.05
N ASP A 38 -8.85 13.72 -10.41
CA ASP A 38 -7.75 13.27 -9.55
C ASP A 38 -6.47 14.11 -9.72
N ARG A 39 -6.58 15.26 -10.39
CA ARG A 39 -5.46 16.19 -10.59
C ARG A 39 -5.45 17.30 -9.56
N PHE A 40 -4.28 17.53 -9.02
CA PHE A 40 -3.96 18.63 -8.12
C PHE A 40 -2.79 19.42 -8.66
N ASP A 41 -2.84 20.73 -8.54
CA ASP A 41 -1.80 21.63 -8.99
C ASP A 41 -1.17 22.38 -7.82
N THR A 42 0.14 22.64 -7.89
CA THR A 42 0.80 23.60 -7.00
C THR A 42 0.53 25.03 -7.47
N PRO A 43 0.68 26.05 -6.60
CA PRO A 43 0.82 27.42 -7.05
C PRO A 43 1.97 27.54 -8.04
N ASP A 44 1.93 28.56 -8.90
CA ASP A 44 3.05 28.92 -9.75
C ASP A 44 4.16 29.51 -8.88
N ASP A 45 5.27 28.80 -8.74
CA ASP A 45 6.42 29.20 -7.94
C ASP A 45 7.53 29.71 -8.84
N GLU A 46 8.18 30.83 -8.48
CA GLU A 46 9.22 31.48 -9.30
C GLU A 46 10.45 30.58 -9.54
N ARG A 47 10.69 29.57 -8.68
CA ARG A 47 11.84 28.67 -8.76
C ARG A 47 11.52 27.33 -9.42
N PHE A 48 10.30 26.83 -9.20
CA PHE A 48 9.93 25.48 -9.59
C PHE A 48 8.79 25.44 -10.60
N GLY A 49 8.25 26.62 -10.97
CA GLY A 49 7.08 26.70 -11.82
C GLY A 49 5.85 26.07 -11.20
N LYS A 50 4.86 25.84 -12.02
CA LYS A 50 3.62 25.14 -11.63
C LYS A 50 3.80 23.65 -11.86
N GLN A 51 3.62 22.86 -10.80
CA GLN A 51 3.70 21.40 -10.84
C GLN A 51 2.30 20.81 -10.78
N SER A 52 2.09 19.68 -11.44
CA SER A 52 0.83 18.95 -11.40
C SER A 52 1.03 17.54 -10.85
N ALA A 53 0.14 17.11 -9.97
CA ALA A 53 0.10 15.76 -9.44
C ALA A 53 -1.22 15.10 -9.85
N ASN A 54 -1.14 13.95 -10.52
CA ASN A 54 -2.29 13.11 -10.82
C ASN A 54 -2.25 11.88 -9.93
N PHE A 55 -3.33 11.66 -9.17
CA PHE A 55 -3.47 10.49 -8.33
C PHE A 55 -4.21 9.38 -9.07
N LEU A 56 -3.66 8.18 -9.02
CA LEU A 56 -4.23 7.00 -9.66
C LEU A 56 -4.71 6.02 -8.59
N THR A 57 -5.92 5.52 -8.79
CA THR A 57 -6.52 4.53 -7.88
C THR A 57 -6.29 3.11 -8.39
N ASN A 58 -6.16 2.19 -7.46
CA ASN A 58 -6.13 0.76 -7.73
C ASN A 58 -7.55 0.19 -7.92
N PRO A 59 -7.69 -1.11 -8.25
CA PRO A 59 -9.00 -1.75 -8.38
C PRO A 59 -9.86 -1.73 -7.11
N GLN A 60 -9.27 -1.50 -5.94
CA GLN A 60 -9.98 -1.37 -4.66
C GLN A 60 -10.49 0.06 -4.41
N GLY A 61 -10.13 1.01 -5.29
CA GLY A 61 -10.54 2.42 -5.17
C GLY A 61 -9.61 3.26 -4.29
N ASP A 62 -8.50 2.71 -3.82
CA ASP A 62 -7.52 3.46 -3.03
C ASP A 62 -6.43 4.05 -3.92
N VAL A 63 -5.94 5.25 -3.58
CA VAL A 63 -4.82 5.87 -4.27
C VAL A 63 -3.54 5.06 -4.00
N ASP A 64 -2.93 4.50 -5.04
CA ASP A 64 -1.69 3.71 -4.95
C ASP A 64 -0.53 4.29 -5.76
N LYS A 65 -0.80 5.25 -6.64
CA LYS A 65 0.22 5.92 -7.46
C LYS A 65 -0.05 7.43 -7.54
N ALA A 66 1.03 8.18 -7.71
CA ALA A 66 0.99 9.60 -8.04
C ALA A 66 1.94 9.87 -9.19
N THR A 67 1.46 10.48 -10.26
CA THR A 67 2.30 10.94 -11.37
C THR A 67 2.48 12.44 -11.26
N LEU A 68 3.73 12.88 -11.18
CA LEU A 68 4.11 14.28 -11.20
C LEU A 68 4.59 14.66 -12.58
N SER A 69 4.04 15.74 -13.11
CA SER A 69 4.56 16.38 -14.34
C SER A 69 5.64 17.38 -13.94
N LEU A 70 6.88 16.98 -14.10
CA LEU A 70 8.06 17.81 -13.87
C LEU A 70 8.58 18.37 -15.20
N ASP A 71 9.45 19.39 -15.17
CA ASP A 71 10.03 19.98 -16.38
C ASP A 71 10.82 18.98 -17.25
N GLU A 72 11.38 17.94 -16.62
CA GLU A 72 12.15 16.88 -17.28
C GLU A 72 11.27 15.70 -17.76
N GLY A 73 9.96 15.76 -17.54
CA GLY A 73 8.99 14.72 -17.88
C GLY A 73 8.18 14.20 -16.70
N ASP A 74 7.28 13.28 -17.00
CA ASP A 74 6.41 12.68 -15.99
C ASP A 74 7.14 11.62 -15.17
N VAL A 75 7.05 11.73 -13.84
CA VAL A 75 7.59 10.75 -12.89
C VAL A 75 6.45 10.12 -12.10
N THR A 76 6.36 8.80 -12.14
CA THR A 76 5.35 8.06 -11.40
C THR A 76 5.93 7.49 -10.11
N PHE A 77 5.30 7.84 -8.99
CA PHE A 77 5.58 7.30 -7.66
C PHE A 77 4.54 6.25 -7.32
N THR A 78 4.99 5.13 -6.77
CA THR A 78 4.11 4.09 -6.23
C THR A 78 4.05 4.24 -4.72
N ARG A 79 2.86 4.07 -4.15
CA ARG A 79 2.68 4.11 -2.69
C ARG A 79 3.60 3.09 -2.04
N ARG A 80 4.40 3.54 -1.08
CA ARG A 80 5.26 2.66 -0.30
C ARG A 80 4.39 1.80 0.62
N ALA A 81 4.70 0.50 0.67
CA ALA A 81 4.08 -0.38 1.65
C ALA A 81 4.32 0.15 3.06
N GLU A 82 3.28 0.11 3.90
CA GLU A 82 3.37 0.50 5.29
C GLU A 82 4.32 -0.44 6.04
N ILE A 83 5.25 0.12 6.80
CA ILE A 83 6.11 -0.68 7.69
C ILE A 83 5.31 -0.90 8.97
N LEU A 84 4.86 -2.14 9.17
CA LEU A 84 4.10 -2.51 10.35
C LEU A 84 5.04 -2.83 11.52
N ASP A 85 4.53 -2.58 12.73
CA ASP A 85 5.21 -2.94 13.97
C ASP A 85 5.44 -4.46 14.03
N PRO A 86 6.68 -4.92 14.29
CA PRO A 86 6.99 -6.34 14.46
C PRO A 86 6.14 -7.05 15.52
N GLU A 87 5.78 -6.36 16.60
CA GLU A 87 4.90 -6.92 17.63
C GLU A 87 3.48 -7.16 17.11
N LEU A 88 2.97 -6.24 16.26
CA LEU A 88 1.70 -6.43 15.58
C LEU A 88 1.77 -7.62 14.64
N LEU A 89 2.81 -7.69 13.79
CA LEU A 89 3.00 -8.81 12.85
C LEU A 89 3.06 -10.16 13.57
N ALA A 90 3.75 -10.24 14.71
CA ALA A 90 3.84 -11.47 15.52
C ALA A 90 2.49 -11.93 16.03
N ARG A 91 1.56 -11.02 16.31
CA ARG A 91 0.18 -11.36 16.74
C ARG A 91 -0.69 -11.93 15.61
N LEU A 92 -0.36 -11.62 14.36
CA LEU A 92 -1.08 -12.08 13.18
C LEU A 92 -0.66 -13.50 12.76
N VAL A 93 0.43 -14.03 13.32
CA VAL A 93 0.96 -15.37 13.04
C VAL A 93 0.09 -16.44 13.66
N GLY A 94 -0.17 -17.52 12.93
CA GLY A 94 -0.89 -18.68 13.44
C GLY A 94 -1.63 -19.46 12.36
N PRO A 95 -2.25 -20.58 12.76
CA PRO A 95 -3.13 -21.35 11.91
C PRO A 95 -4.52 -20.70 11.82
N TYR A 96 -5.08 -20.73 10.62
CA TYR A 96 -6.42 -20.22 10.32
C TYR A 96 -7.23 -21.29 9.60
N GLU A 97 -8.52 -21.39 9.94
CA GLU A 97 -9.43 -22.40 9.43
C GLU A 97 -10.71 -21.76 8.88
N ALA A 98 -11.12 -22.17 7.68
CA ALA A 98 -12.42 -21.84 7.11
C ALA A 98 -13.52 -22.78 7.65
N PRO A 99 -14.80 -22.38 7.60
CA PRO A 99 -15.92 -23.26 7.98
C PRO A 99 -15.97 -24.58 7.17
N SER A 100 -15.37 -24.61 5.99
CA SER A 100 -15.20 -25.81 5.15
C SER A 100 -14.17 -26.81 5.67
N GLY A 101 -13.40 -26.45 6.72
CA GLY A 101 -12.27 -27.25 7.21
C GLY A 101 -10.95 -27.00 6.47
N PHE A 102 -10.94 -26.09 5.48
CA PHE A 102 -9.69 -25.69 4.84
C PHE A 102 -8.82 -24.87 5.80
N THR A 103 -7.55 -25.25 5.93
CA THR A 103 -6.60 -24.63 6.85
C THR A 103 -5.36 -24.12 6.11
N PHE A 104 -4.80 -23.03 6.61
CA PHE A 104 -3.49 -22.53 6.23
C PHE A 104 -2.81 -21.86 7.44
N GLN A 105 -1.54 -21.56 7.29
CA GLN A 105 -0.78 -20.85 8.32
C GLN A 105 -0.36 -19.47 7.81
N VAL A 106 -0.37 -18.50 8.70
CA VAL A 106 0.32 -17.23 8.54
C VAL A 106 1.64 -17.33 9.29
N VAL A 107 2.74 -17.09 8.61
CA VAL A 107 4.10 -17.14 9.18
C VAL A 107 4.83 -15.83 8.96
N LEU A 108 5.57 -15.40 9.97
CA LEU A 108 6.48 -14.25 9.87
C LEU A 108 7.88 -14.76 9.53
N LYS A 109 8.48 -14.23 8.48
CA LYS A 109 9.85 -14.60 8.06
C LYS A 109 10.89 -13.57 8.47
N GLU A 110 12.16 -13.95 8.35
CA GLU A 110 13.31 -13.12 8.68
C GLU A 110 13.39 -11.82 7.88
N ASP A 111 12.76 -11.76 6.70
CA ASP A 111 12.63 -10.55 5.88
C ASP A 111 11.61 -9.54 6.43
N GLY A 112 10.97 -9.84 7.56
CA GLY A 112 10.00 -8.97 8.24
C GLY A 112 8.61 -8.97 7.61
N PHE A 113 8.32 -9.91 6.69
CA PHE A 113 7.01 -10.01 6.04
C PHE A 113 6.24 -11.26 6.48
N LEU A 114 4.92 -11.15 6.47
CA LEU A 114 4.04 -12.28 6.63
C LEU A 114 3.89 -13.07 5.32
N TYR A 115 3.72 -14.37 5.46
CA TYR A 115 3.47 -15.29 4.35
C TYR A 115 2.28 -16.20 4.66
N LEU A 116 1.48 -16.49 3.63
CA LEU A 116 0.47 -17.53 3.67
C LEU A 116 1.12 -18.87 3.28
N ALA A 117 1.07 -19.84 4.15
CA ALA A 117 1.57 -21.18 3.94
C ALA A 117 0.41 -22.18 3.84
N VAL A 118 0.10 -22.63 2.64
CA VAL A 118 -0.88 -23.68 2.37
C VAL A 118 -0.14 -24.98 2.10
N ARG A 119 -0.58 -26.07 2.73
CA ARG A 119 0.07 -27.37 2.55
C ARG A 119 0.11 -27.82 1.08
N GLY A 120 1.31 -28.06 0.58
CA GLY A 120 1.54 -28.51 -0.80
C GLY A 120 1.50 -27.41 -1.85
N GLN A 121 1.48 -26.14 -1.45
CA GLN A 121 1.56 -24.98 -2.33
C GLN A 121 2.76 -24.11 -1.97
N PRO A 122 3.30 -23.33 -2.92
CA PRO A 122 4.28 -22.30 -2.62
C PRO A 122 3.70 -21.28 -1.64
N GLU A 123 4.54 -20.80 -0.74
CA GLU A 123 4.15 -19.74 0.18
C GLU A 123 3.97 -18.42 -0.57
N GLU A 124 2.92 -17.68 -0.23
CA GLU A 124 2.59 -16.40 -0.85
C GLU A 124 2.90 -15.25 0.12
N LYS A 125 3.72 -14.30 -0.32
CA LYS A 125 4.09 -13.14 0.47
C LYS A 125 2.91 -12.17 0.60
N LEU A 126 2.60 -11.80 1.85
CA LEU A 126 1.63 -10.76 2.18
C LEU A 126 2.30 -9.40 2.15
N ILE A 127 1.82 -8.53 1.26
CA ILE A 127 2.31 -7.16 1.10
C ILE A 127 1.42 -6.23 1.92
N PRO A 128 1.96 -5.51 2.92
CA PRO A 128 1.19 -4.54 3.68
C PRO A 128 0.54 -3.51 2.74
N TYR A 129 -0.75 -3.29 2.93
CA TYR A 129 -1.52 -2.40 2.09
C TYR A 129 -2.03 -1.18 2.87
N LYS A 130 -2.77 -1.42 3.95
CA LYS A 130 -3.31 -0.39 4.83
C LYS A 130 -3.65 -0.98 6.20
N GLY A 131 -3.00 -0.52 7.27
CA GLY A 131 -3.21 -1.07 8.61
C GLY A 131 -2.97 -2.58 8.61
N VAL A 132 -3.98 -3.36 8.99
CA VAL A 132 -3.94 -4.82 9.03
C VAL A 132 -4.50 -5.51 7.77
N VAL A 133 -4.57 -4.77 6.67
CA VAL A 133 -4.95 -5.27 5.34
C VAL A 133 -3.71 -5.52 4.50
N PHE A 134 -3.66 -6.67 3.87
CA PHE A 134 -2.53 -7.11 3.03
C PHE A 134 -3.03 -7.52 1.65
N GLY A 135 -2.23 -7.26 0.62
CA GLY A 135 -2.40 -7.83 -0.71
C GLY A 135 -1.46 -9.02 -0.93
N ILE A 136 -1.62 -9.72 -2.04
CA ILE A 136 -0.62 -10.67 -2.55
C ILE A 136 -0.12 -10.19 -3.90
N GLN A 137 1.18 -10.33 -4.13
CA GLN A 137 1.81 -9.87 -5.38
C GLN A 137 1.22 -10.54 -6.62
N ARG A 138 0.85 -11.81 -6.49
CA ARG A 138 0.35 -12.64 -7.59
C ARG A 138 -1.08 -12.29 -8.04
N PHE A 139 -1.92 -11.75 -7.12
CA PHE A 139 -3.33 -11.44 -7.37
C PHE A 139 -3.66 -10.04 -6.87
N SER A 140 -3.62 -9.06 -7.77
CA SER A 140 -3.83 -7.63 -7.45
C SER A 140 -5.24 -7.29 -6.93
N ASN A 141 -6.20 -8.19 -7.14
CA ASN A 141 -7.61 -8.04 -6.74
C ASN A 141 -7.99 -8.90 -5.52
N MET A 142 -7.00 -9.47 -4.83
CA MET A 142 -7.19 -10.26 -3.61
C MET A 142 -6.56 -9.56 -2.42
N THR A 143 -7.33 -9.41 -1.34
CA THR A 143 -6.85 -8.82 -0.09
C THR A 143 -7.16 -9.71 1.10
N PHE A 144 -6.33 -9.61 2.13
CA PHE A 144 -6.45 -10.28 3.41
C PHE A 144 -6.52 -9.22 4.51
N GLU A 145 -7.60 -9.19 5.25
CA GLU A 145 -7.85 -8.26 6.34
C GLU A 145 -7.92 -9.02 7.67
N PHE A 146 -7.02 -8.74 8.59
CA PHE A 146 -7.08 -9.30 9.93
C PHE A 146 -8.05 -8.48 10.79
N VAL A 147 -8.98 -9.13 11.41
CA VAL A 147 -9.89 -8.51 12.39
C VAL A 147 -9.24 -8.63 13.75
N VAL A 148 -8.92 -7.49 14.36
CA VAL A 148 -8.25 -7.44 15.67
C VAL A 148 -9.18 -6.75 16.65
N GLU A 149 -9.57 -7.48 17.70
CA GLU A 149 -10.44 -6.99 18.77
C GLU A 149 -9.71 -7.15 20.11
N ASN A 150 -9.65 -6.09 20.89
CA ASN A 150 -8.95 -6.07 22.18
C ASN A 150 -7.50 -6.59 22.12
N GLY A 151 -6.81 -6.34 21.00
CA GLY A 151 -5.42 -6.77 20.77
C GLY A 151 -5.25 -8.23 20.36
N GLN A 152 -6.34 -8.98 20.16
CA GLN A 152 -6.33 -10.36 19.69
C GLN A 152 -6.94 -10.45 18.28
N VAL A 153 -6.40 -11.34 17.46
CA VAL A 153 -6.97 -11.63 16.15
C VAL A 153 -8.19 -12.52 16.33
N THR A 154 -9.35 -12.07 15.87
CA THR A 154 -10.61 -12.82 15.95
C THR A 154 -10.99 -13.46 14.62
N ALA A 155 -10.53 -12.91 13.50
CA ALA A 155 -10.76 -13.47 12.17
C ALA A 155 -9.70 -12.98 11.17
N LEU A 156 -9.58 -13.69 10.05
CA LEU A 156 -8.92 -13.24 8.84
C LEU A 156 -9.92 -13.32 7.69
N LYS A 157 -10.14 -12.21 7.00
CA LYS A 157 -11.07 -12.10 5.88
C LYS A 157 -10.28 -12.04 4.58
N GLN A 158 -10.52 -12.96 3.68
CA GLN A 158 -10.06 -12.88 2.31
C GLN A 158 -11.17 -12.26 1.47
N LYS A 159 -10.84 -11.24 0.68
CA LYS A 159 -11.74 -10.61 -0.28
C LYS A 159 -11.15 -10.73 -1.68
N ASP A 160 -11.94 -11.20 -2.61
CA ASP A 160 -11.63 -11.28 -4.03
C ASP A 160 -12.90 -11.04 -4.87
N PRO A 161 -12.83 -11.02 -6.21
CA PRO A 161 -14.01 -10.79 -7.07
C PRO A 161 -15.13 -11.82 -6.92
N SER A 162 -14.85 -13.01 -6.37
CA SER A 162 -15.85 -14.04 -6.12
C SER A 162 -16.60 -13.89 -4.80
N GLY A 163 -16.06 -13.10 -3.87
CA GLY A 163 -16.70 -12.83 -2.59
C GLY A 163 -15.75 -12.62 -1.42
N GLU A 164 -16.30 -12.73 -0.22
CA GLU A 164 -15.59 -12.65 1.06
C GLU A 164 -15.60 -14.02 1.74
N TYR A 165 -14.44 -14.47 2.17
CA TYR A 165 -14.23 -15.72 2.90
C TYR A 165 -13.64 -15.39 4.28
N VAL A 166 -14.21 -15.99 5.33
CA VAL A 166 -13.79 -15.74 6.71
C VAL A 166 -13.08 -16.98 7.26
N PHE A 167 -11.91 -16.77 7.84
CA PHE A 167 -11.10 -17.77 8.51
C PHE A 167 -10.95 -17.40 9.98
N ILE A 168 -10.99 -18.38 10.86
CA ILE A 168 -10.91 -18.19 12.31
C ILE A 168 -9.55 -18.71 12.79
N PRO A 169 -8.86 -17.99 13.69
CA PRO A 169 -7.65 -18.49 14.35
C PRO A 169 -7.96 -19.78 15.11
N ARG A 170 -7.01 -20.71 15.08
CA ARG A 170 -7.17 -22.04 15.71
C ARG A 170 -6.24 -22.20 16.91
#